data_2aa3e0e442d25193e10717a693aecaa0
#
_entry.id   2aa3e0e442d25193e10717a693aecaa0
#
_cell.length_a   1.000
_cell.length_b   1.000
_cell.length_c   1.000
_cell.angle_alpha   90.00
_cell.angle_beta   90.00
_cell.angle_gamma   90.00
#
_symmetry.space_group_name_H-M   'P 1'
#
loop_
_entity.id
_entity.type
_entity.pdbx_description
1 polymer ?
#
loop_
_entity_poly.entity_id
_entity_poly.type
_entity_poly.pdbx_seq_one_letter_code
_entity_poly.pdbx_strand_id
1 'polypeptide(L)' 'MKAEYSEPAKCNPDCQIRLGVASWDDGSNSYRSVKFTWFDKMGRAARGGELPVEALPQALDFAIRKGYVSLA' A
#
# COMPACT_ATOMS: atom_id res chain seq x y z
N MET A 1 -1.87 -2.93 -10.41
CA MET A 1 -0.56 -2.36 -10.00
C MET A 1 0.57 -3.29 -10.41
N LYS A 2 1.58 -2.74 -11.02
CA LYS A 2 2.83 -3.48 -11.26
C LYS A 2 3.80 -3.15 -10.12
N ALA A 3 4.07 -4.14 -9.27
CA ALA A 3 4.92 -3.93 -8.11
C ALA A 3 6.40 -3.97 -8.50
N GLU A 4 7.15 -2.98 -8.02
CA GLU A 4 8.61 -2.94 -8.14
C GLU A 4 9.25 -3.51 -6.87
N TYR A 5 8.58 -3.33 -5.73
CA TYR A 5 9.01 -3.84 -4.43
C TYR A 5 7.80 -4.39 -3.69
N SER A 6 8.03 -5.44 -2.94
CA SER A 6 7.00 -5.98 -2.05
C SER A 6 7.63 -6.69 -0.87
N GLU A 7 6.93 -6.66 0.26
CA GLU A 7 7.33 -7.42 1.44
C GLU A 7 6.09 -7.79 2.24
N PRO A 8 6.16 -8.88 3.04
CA PRO A 8 5.04 -9.24 3.90
C PRO A 8 4.75 -8.14 4.91
N ALA A 9 3.48 -7.91 5.20
CA ALA A 9 3.08 -7.00 6.26
C ALA A 9 3.35 -7.66 7.61
N LYS A 10 3.98 -6.91 8.54
CA LYS A 10 4.30 -7.45 9.86
C LYS A 10 3.06 -7.73 10.69
N CYS A 11 1.97 -7.04 10.41
CA CYS A 11 0.74 -7.18 11.17
C CYS A 11 -0.08 -8.41 10.77
N ASN A 12 0.17 -8.97 9.58
CA ASN A 12 -0.60 -10.11 9.10
C ASN A 12 0.19 -10.81 7.98
N PRO A 13 0.58 -12.09 8.17
CA PRO A 13 1.39 -12.80 7.19
C PRO A 13 0.70 -13.05 5.85
N ASP A 14 -0.63 -12.95 5.79
CA ASP A 14 -1.38 -13.14 4.54
C ASP A 14 -1.48 -11.85 3.73
N CYS A 15 -0.80 -10.80 4.16
CA CYS A 15 -0.84 -9.51 3.51
C CYS A 15 0.54 -9.08 3.05
N GLN A 16 0.57 -8.27 1.99
CA GLN A 16 1.82 -7.68 1.51
C GLN A 16 1.67 -6.18 1.36
N ILE A 17 2.76 -5.48 1.61
CA ILE A 17 2.91 -4.07 1.24
C ILE A 17 3.68 -4.04 -0.06
N ARG A 18 3.15 -3.35 -1.05
CA ARG A 18 3.71 -3.28 -2.39
C ARG A 18 3.92 -1.84 -2.79
N LEU A 19 5.03 -1.57 -3.47
CA LEU A 19 5.34 -0.25 -4.00
C LEU A 19 5.62 -0.41 -5.49
N GLY A 20 5.03 0.42 -6.31
CA GLY A 20 5.26 0.32 -7.74
C GLY A 20 4.44 1.31 -8.54
N VAL A 21 4.31 1.02 -9.82
CA VAL A 21 3.56 1.84 -10.76
C VAL A 21 2.09 1.82 -10.39
N ALA A 22 1.51 3.00 -10.24
CA ALA A 22 0.11 3.14 -9.83
C ALA A 22 -0.83 2.50 -10.85
N SER A 23 -1.95 1.95 -10.36
CA SER A 23 -2.95 1.33 -11.22
C SER A 23 -3.63 2.35 -12.14
N TRP A 24 -3.63 3.62 -11.75
CA TRP A 24 -4.21 4.69 -12.56
C TRP A 24 -3.21 5.34 -13.51
N ASP A 25 -1.97 4.84 -13.58
CA ASP A 25 -0.96 5.35 -14.50
C ASP A 25 -1.39 5.05 -15.94
N ASP A 26 -1.22 6.02 -16.81
CA ASP A 26 -1.66 5.94 -18.20
C ASP A 26 -0.66 5.29 -19.14
N GLY A 27 0.38 4.66 -18.57
CA GLY A 27 1.47 4.05 -19.35
C GLY A 27 2.74 4.87 -19.33
N SER A 28 2.74 6.05 -18.71
CA SER A 28 3.94 6.89 -18.60
C SER A 28 4.95 6.34 -17.60
N ASN A 29 4.49 5.49 -16.67
CA ASN A 29 5.27 4.93 -15.56
C ASN A 29 5.81 6.00 -14.61
N SER A 30 5.14 7.16 -14.56
CA SER A 30 5.58 8.28 -13.74
C SER A 30 4.86 8.36 -12.39
N TYR A 31 3.74 7.66 -12.24
CA TYR A 31 2.98 7.65 -10.99
C TYR A 31 3.34 6.42 -10.17
N ARG A 32 3.60 6.62 -8.88
CA ARG A 32 3.91 5.55 -7.94
C ARG A 32 2.88 5.52 -6.83
N SER A 33 2.60 4.31 -6.35
CA SER A 33 1.65 4.11 -5.27
C SER A 33 2.15 3.05 -4.31
N VAL A 34 1.58 3.06 -3.10
CA VAL A 34 1.73 1.99 -2.13
C VAL A 34 0.41 1.25 -2.04
N LYS A 35 0.47 -0.07 -2.06
CA LYS A 35 -0.71 -0.91 -1.99
C LYS A 35 -0.55 -1.92 -0.86
N PHE A 36 -1.62 -2.09 -0.08
CA PHE A 36 -1.72 -3.13 0.93
C PHE A 36 -2.63 -4.21 0.36
N THR A 37 -2.09 -5.42 0.16
CA THR A 37 -2.80 -6.48 -0.55
C THR A 37 -3.04 -7.68 0.35
N TRP A 38 -4.30 -8.12 0.44
CA TRP A 38 -4.71 -9.34 1.13
C TRP A 38 -4.75 -10.48 0.12
N PHE A 39 -4.21 -11.63 0.50
CA PHE A 39 -4.28 -12.83 -0.33
C PHE A 39 -5.25 -13.82 0.29
N ASP A 40 -6.01 -14.51 -0.56
CA ASP A 40 -6.94 -15.53 -0.10
C ASP A 40 -6.20 -16.88 0.10
N LYS A 41 -6.96 -17.91 0.51
CA LYS A 41 -6.38 -19.24 0.77
C LYS A 41 -5.78 -19.87 -0.48
N MET A 42 -6.17 -19.39 -1.66
CA MET A 42 -5.66 -19.89 -2.94
C MET A 42 -4.44 -19.10 -3.41
N GLY A 43 -3.96 -18.15 -2.61
CA GLY A 43 -2.82 -17.33 -2.97
C GLY A 43 -3.12 -16.22 -3.98
N ARG A 44 -4.40 -15.90 -4.19
CA ARG A 44 -4.80 -14.84 -5.10
C ARG A 44 -5.06 -13.55 -4.36
N ALA A 45 -4.76 -12.41 -5.00
CA ALA A 45 -5.05 -11.12 -4.43
C ALA A 45 -6.56 -10.92 -4.31
N ALA A 46 -7.07 -10.82 -3.09
CA ALA A 46 -8.50 -10.78 -2.80
C ALA A 46 -9.01 -9.37 -2.55
N ARG A 47 -8.24 -8.55 -1.81
CA ARG A 47 -8.62 -7.17 -1.53
C ARG A 47 -7.38 -6.36 -1.17
N GLY A 48 -7.55 -5.05 -1.15
CA GLY A 48 -6.48 -4.14 -0.79
C GLY A 48 -6.83 -2.72 -1.20
N GLY A 49 -6.06 -1.78 -0.71
CA GLY A 49 -6.17 -0.38 -1.07
C GLY A 49 -4.89 0.14 -1.68
N GLU A 50 -4.99 1.17 -2.50
CA GLU A 50 -3.85 1.78 -3.16
C GLU A 50 -3.84 3.26 -2.86
N LEU A 51 -2.66 3.78 -2.50
CA LEU A 51 -2.50 5.16 -2.07
C LEU A 51 -1.35 5.80 -2.85
N PRO A 52 -1.54 6.99 -3.43
CA PRO A 52 -0.42 7.69 -4.06
C PRO A 52 0.71 7.92 -3.06
N VAL A 53 1.95 7.75 -3.51
CA VAL A 53 3.12 7.96 -2.63
C VAL A 53 3.10 9.37 -2.03
N GLU A 54 2.66 10.37 -2.79
CA GLU A 54 2.59 11.75 -2.32
C GLU A 54 1.61 11.95 -1.18
N ALA A 55 0.63 11.06 -1.02
CA ALA A 55 -0.37 11.15 0.03
C ALA A 55 0.04 10.45 1.32
N LEU A 56 1.14 9.69 1.31
CA LEU A 56 1.58 8.96 2.50
C LEU A 56 1.85 9.87 3.71
N PRO A 57 2.59 10.99 3.56
CA PRO A 57 2.80 11.88 4.71
C PRO A 57 1.50 12.42 5.29
N GLN A 58 0.55 12.77 4.43
CA GLN A 58 -0.75 13.27 4.88
C GLN A 58 -1.54 12.18 5.59
N ALA A 59 -1.55 10.96 5.06
CA ALA A 59 -2.27 9.85 5.68
C ALA A 59 -1.70 9.54 7.06
N LEU A 60 -0.37 9.52 7.18
CA LEU A 60 0.31 9.26 8.44
C LEU A 60 0.00 10.37 9.46
N ASP A 61 0.13 11.63 9.05
CA ASP A 61 -0.18 12.77 9.90
C ASP A 61 -1.63 12.72 10.40
N PHE A 62 -2.56 12.42 9.52
CA PHE A 62 -3.97 12.28 9.88
C PHE A 62 -4.15 11.19 10.95
N ALA A 63 -3.53 10.02 10.75
CA ALA A 63 -3.66 8.91 11.69
C ALA A 63 -3.08 9.26 13.06
N ILE A 64 -1.95 9.98 13.10
CA ILE A 64 -1.33 10.43 14.35
C ILE A 64 -2.24 11.43 15.07
N ARG A 65 -2.76 12.41 14.34
CA ARG A 65 -3.63 13.44 14.95
C ARG A 65 -4.93 12.86 15.51
N LYS A 66 -5.42 11.79 14.89
CA LYS A 66 -6.64 11.11 15.36
C LYS A 66 -6.36 10.05 16.43
N GLY A 67 -5.12 9.85 16.80
CA GLY A 67 -4.76 8.94 17.89
C GLY A 67 -4.71 7.47 17.50
N TYR A 68 -4.76 7.13 16.21
CA TYR A 68 -4.69 5.73 15.79
C TYR A 68 -3.27 5.19 15.71
N VAL A 69 -2.28 6.07 15.52
CA VAL A 69 -0.88 5.69 15.35
C VAL A 69 0.00 6.57 16.21
N SER A 70 1.02 5.96 16.82
CA SER A 70 2.07 6.66 17.58
C SER A 70 3.41 6.30 16.96
N LEU A 71 4.28 7.30 16.79
CA LEU A 71 5.64 7.09 16.30
C LEU A 71 6.67 6.98 17.43
N ALA A 72 6.21 7.04 18.66
CA ALA A 72 7.09 6.95 19.82
C ALA A 72 7.61 5.53 20.04
#